data_f5c48db46efaf8e147fecde49a6e6312
#
_entry.id   f5c48db46efaf8e147fecde49a6e6312
#
_cell.length_a   1.000
_cell.length_b   1.000
_cell.length_c   1.000
_cell.angle_alpha   90.00
_cell.angle_beta   90.00
_cell.angle_gamma   90.00
#
_symmetry.space_group_name_H-M   'P 1'
#
loop_
_entity.id
_entity.type
_entity.pdbx_description
1 polymer ?
#
loop_
_entity_poly.entity_id
_entity_poly.type
_entity_poly.pdbx_seq_one_letter_code
_entity_poly.pdbx_strand_id
1 'polypeptide(L)'
;MSEKITPLSKTLTRRTFFQKIGGFITTHWLLTSTPFVGAGVLGWAGHDTLTLRHRQFDLFYPTLPNALEGKTICQLSDLHLETLRISPDSIYKSVMVQKPDLIVITGDIISDRTDLDKLNPYLGGLTAPYGKFVVMGNNDYSHLSHTLMKRYLQQFKTLEWTPLLNEASYLPNLKLWIIGIDDPATAHDNVDLAYQKILSSPTTQSNPVFRLALAHSTDCLDDVVKYGAELFLTGHTHGGQIRLPGLQPLITNTYLGDHGFYEGYHVINGIPLYINSGIGESIIPLRLNVPPEIAFFTLHKGDAPPRQQEK
;
A
#
# COMPACT_ATOMS: atom_id res chain seq x y z
N MET A 1 -4.62 25.20 -20.88
CA MET A 1 -3.93 25.83 -19.73
C MET A 1 -3.96 24.78 -18.63
N SER A 2 -2.83 24.12 -18.40
CA SER A 2 -2.68 23.09 -17.37
C SER A 2 -2.34 23.81 -16.07
N GLU A 3 -3.26 23.84 -15.11
CA GLU A 3 -2.93 24.24 -13.74
C GLU A 3 -1.99 23.20 -13.16
N LYS A 4 -0.77 23.62 -12.85
CA LYS A 4 0.18 22.83 -12.08
C LYS A 4 -0.41 22.63 -10.67
N ILE A 5 -0.84 21.42 -10.37
CA ILE A 5 -1.26 21.02 -9.05
C ILE A 5 0.01 20.95 -8.18
N THR A 6 0.16 21.92 -7.30
CA THR A 6 1.25 21.93 -6.30
C THR A 6 0.91 20.88 -5.23
N PRO A 7 1.75 19.90 -4.95
CA PRO A 7 1.48 18.92 -3.91
C PRO A 7 1.63 19.60 -2.54
N LEU A 8 0.53 19.84 -1.88
CA LEU A 8 0.47 20.22 -0.46
C LEU A 8 0.29 18.94 0.37
N SER A 9 1.32 18.12 0.50
CA SER A 9 1.35 17.08 1.52
C SER A 9 1.56 17.75 2.88
N LYS A 10 0.46 18.12 3.52
CA LYS A 10 0.49 18.48 4.94
C LYS A 10 0.53 17.18 5.73
N THR A 11 1.72 16.76 6.15
CA THR A 11 1.88 15.71 7.16
C THR A 11 0.98 16.02 8.35
N LEU A 12 -0.01 15.16 8.57
CA LEU A 12 -0.99 15.38 9.62
C LEU A 12 -0.34 15.10 10.97
N THR A 13 -0.13 16.14 11.77
CA THR A 13 0.38 15.96 13.13
C THR A 13 -0.70 15.39 14.05
N ARG A 14 -0.31 14.67 15.12
CA ARG A 14 -1.22 14.22 16.18
C ARG A 14 -2.16 15.34 16.64
N ARG A 15 -1.65 16.57 16.76
CA ARG A 15 -2.44 17.75 17.16
C ARG A 15 -3.56 18.05 16.16
N THR A 16 -3.29 18.06 14.86
CA THR A 16 -4.28 18.34 13.81
C THR A 16 -5.32 17.22 13.73
N PHE A 17 -4.91 15.98 13.96
CA PHE A 17 -5.80 14.82 14.06
C PHE A 17 -6.80 14.99 15.20
N PHE A 18 -6.32 15.26 16.43
CA PHE A 18 -7.18 15.46 17.58
C PHE A 18 -8.07 16.71 17.45
N GLN A 19 -7.63 17.76 16.73
CA GLN A 19 -8.48 18.93 16.45
C GLN A 19 -9.63 18.56 15.49
N LYS A 20 -9.39 17.77 14.45
CA LYS A 20 -10.45 17.30 13.54
C LYS A 20 -11.43 16.36 14.25
N ILE A 21 -10.94 15.43 15.06
CA ILE A 21 -11.80 14.54 15.89
C ILE A 21 -12.56 15.34 16.94
N GLY A 22 -11.90 16.27 17.64
CA GLY A 22 -12.57 17.13 18.64
C GLY A 22 -13.70 17.95 18.04
N GLY A 23 -13.48 18.52 16.86
CA GLY A 23 -14.53 19.22 16.10
C GLY A 23 -15.71 18.32 15.72
N PHE A 24 -15.41 17.07 15.32
CA PHE A 24 -16.44 16.08 14.99
C PHE A 24 -17.25 15.64 16.23
N ILE A 25 -16.59 15.37 17.35
CA ILE A 25 -17.24 14.97 18.61
C ILE A 25 -18.17 16.09 19.11
N THR A 26 -17.75 17.35 19.04
CA THR A 26 -18.59 18.49 19.47
C THR A 26 -19.82 18.68 18.59
N THR A 27 -19.72 18.33 17.30
CA THR A 27 -20.85 18.45 16.36
C THR A 27 -21.83 17.27 16.46
N HIS A 28 -21.36 16.10 16.94
CA HIS A 28 -22.12 14.83 17.02
C HIS A 28 -22.22 14.29 18.45
N TRP A 29 -22.21 15.17 19.43
CA TRP A 29 -22.16 14.84 20.86
C TRP A 29 -23.29 13.89 21.33
N LEU A 30 -24.42 13.85 20.63
CA LEU A 30 -25.53 12.92 20.92
C LEU A 30 -25.15 11.45 20.74
N LEU A 31 -24.14 11.13 19.87
CA LEU A 31 -23.64 9.76 19.67
C LEU A 31 -22.63 9.35 20.75
N THR A 32 -22.03 10.30 21.44
CA THR A 32 -20.99 10.07 22.45
C THR A 32 -21.46 10.25 23.89
N SER A 33 -22.73 10.68 24.08
CA SER A 33 -23.26 11.09 25.39
C SER A 33 -23.66 9.93 26.34
N THR A 34 -23.65 8.67 25.85
CA THR A 34 -23.90 7.52 26.72
C THR A 34 -22.66 6.65 26.88
N PRO A 35 -22.25 6.31 28.11
CA PRO A 35 -21.06 5.47 28.36
C PRO A 35 -21.16 4.08 27.69
N PHE A 36 -22.36 3.57 27.47
CA PHE A 36 -22.60 2.30 26.78
C PHE A 36 -22.30 2.38 25.27
N VAL A 37 -22.63 3.49 24.61
CA VAL A 37 -22.30 3.69 23.19
C VAL A 37 -20.79 3.83 23.02
N GLY A 38 -20.13 4.60 23.91
CA GLY A 38 -18.67 4.73 23.90
C GLY A 38 -17.95 3.40 24.11
N ALA A 39 -18.38 2.59 25.06
CA ALA A 39 -17.81 1.25 25.30
C ALA A 39 -18.04 0.30 24.09
N GLY A 40 -19.22 0.34 23.48
CA GLY A 40 -19.53 -0.44 22.28
C GLY A 40 -18.65 -0.06 21.08
N VAL A 41 -18.45 1.24 20.84
CA VAL A 41 -17.57 1.73 19.77
C VAL A 41 -16.11 1.35 20.01
N LEU A 42 -15.60 1.46 21.25
CA LEU A 42 -14.25 1.06 21.60
C LEU A 42 -14.05 -0.47 21.48
N GLY A 43 -15.05 -1.26 21.88
CA GLY A 43 -15.02 -2.72 21.72
C GLY A 43 -15.00 -3.12 20.24
N TRP A 44 -15.81 -2.46 19.41
CA TRP A 44 -15.80 -2.68 17.96
C TRP A 44 -14.47 -2.29 17.31
N ALA A 45 -13.96 -1.10 17.64
CA ALA A 45 -12.68 -0.65 17.13
C ALA A 45 -11.52 -1.56 17.57
N GLY A 46 -11.55 -2.07 18.82
CA GLY A 46 -10.58 -3.07 19.29
C GLY A 46 -10.66 -4.38 18.52
N HIS A 47 -11.87 -4.84 18.20
CA HIS A 47 -12.09 -6.03 17.35
C HIS A 47 -11.55 -5.80 15.93
N ASP A 48 -11.89 -4.69 15.28
CA ASP A 48 -11.43 -4.37 13.93
C ASP A 48 -9.90 -4.28 13.87
N THR A 49 -9.26 -3.68 14.87
CA THR A 49 -7.80 -3.56 14.95
C THR A 49 -7.08 -4.91 14.96
N LEU A 50 -7.71 -5.95 15.50
CA LEU A 50 -7.14 -7.30 15.63
C LEU A 50 -7.60 -8.27 14.53
N THR A 51 -8.53 -7.87 13.67
CA THR A 51 -9.11 -8.72 12.63
C THR A 51 -8.42 -8.51 11.30
N LEU A 52 -7.44 -9.37 10.98
CA LEU A 52 -6.73 -9.30 9.71
C LEU A 52 -7.63 -9.76 8.55
N ARG A 53 -7.89 -8.86 7.62
CA ARG A 53 -8.72 -9.11 6.44
C ARG A 53 -7.87 -9.54 5.25
N HIS A 54 -8.31 -10.56 4.54
CA HIS A 54 -7.72 -10.96 3.26
C HIS A 54 -8.58 -10.44 2.12
N ARG A 55 -7.99 -9.63 1.24
CA ARG A 55 -8.61 -9.17 0.00
C ARG A 55 -8.05 -9.98 -1.16
N GLN A 56 -8.91 -10.59 -1.93
CA GLN A 56 -8.51 -11.41 -3.09
C GLN A 56 -9.16 -10.83 -4.35
N PHE A 57 -8.35 -10.68 -5.39
CA PHE A 57 -8.77 -10.11 -6.67
C PHE A 57 -8.28 -10.99 -7.81
N ASP A 58 -9.19 -11.37 -8.68
CA ASP A 58 -8.86 -11.94 -9.99
C ASP A 58 -8.83 -10.79 -11.01
N LEU A 59 -7.65 -10.52 -11.57
CA LEU A 59 -7.43 -9.43 -12.51
C LEU A 59 -7.18 -9.99 -13.92
N PHE A 60 -7.94 -9.50 -14.89
CA PHE A 60 -7.94 -9.99 -16.25
C PHE A 60 -7.32 -8.99 -17.22
N TYR A 61 -6.35 -9.46 -18.01
CA TYR A 61 -5.62 -8.65 -18.98
C TYR A 61 -5.54 -9.39 -20.32
N PRO A 62 -6.14 -8.85 -21.40
CA PRO A 62 -6.10 -9.47 -22.74
C PRO A 62 -4.67 -9.71 -23.24
N THR A 63 -3.75 -8.82 -22.90
CA THR A 63 -2.34 -8.85 -23.32
C THR A 63 -1.39 -9.43 -22.28
N LEU A 64 -1.91 -10.14 -21.24
CA LEU A 64 -1.05 -10.73 -20.21
C LEU A 64 -0.02 -11.68 -20.82
N PRO A 65 1.28 -11.56 -20.47
CA PRO A 65 2.27 -12.59 -20.79
C PRO A 65 1.84 -13.96 -20.27
N ASN A 66 1.92 -15.00 -21.09
CA ASN A 66 1.49 -16.35 -20.71
C ASN A 66 2.15 -16.87 -19.42
N ALA A 67 3.36 -16.42 -19.13
CA ALA A 67 4.11 -16.81 -17.93
C ALA A 67 3.51 -16.21 -16.62
N LEU A 68 2.64 -15.21 -16.75
CA LEU A 68 1.94 -14.59 -15.63
C LEU A 68 0.53 -15.18 -15.40
N GLU A 69 0.05 -16.07 -16.27
CA GLU A 69 -1.24 -16.73 -16.07
C GLU A 69 -1.27 -17.49 -14.75
N GLY A 70 -2.27 -17.19 -13.91
CA GLY A 70 -2.47 -17.78 -12.59
C GLY A 70 -1.45 -17.38 -11.53
N LYS A 71 -0.55 -16.41 -11.84
CA LYS A 71 0.42 -15.91 -10.85
C LYS A 71 -0.23 -14.98 -9.85
N THR A 72 0.14 -15.14 -8.56
CA THR A 72 -0.41 -14.37 -7.45
C THR A 72 0.63 -13.40 -6.88
N ILE A 73 0.26 -12.13 -6.80
CA ILE A 73 1.01 -11.06 -6.14
C ILE A 73 0.39 -10.81 -4.78
N CYS A 74 1.18 -10.85 -3.70
CA CYS A 74 0.76 -10.45 -2.36
C CYS A 74 1.26 -9.03 -2.09
N GLN A 75 0.38 -8.14 -1.67
CA GLN A 75 0.73 -6.79 -1.20
C GLN A 75 0.54 -6.68 0.30
N LEU A 76 1.60 -6.25 0.96
CA LEU A 76 1.61 -5.72 2.33
C LEU A 76 1.83 -4.21 2.24
N SER A 77 1.31 -3.44 3.18
CA SER A 77 1.50 -1.99 3.24
C SER A 77 1.36 -1.48 4.67
N ASP A 78 1.99 -0.35 4.95
CA ASP A 78 1.77 0.41 6.18
C ASP A 78 1.83 -0.50 7.42
N LEU A 79 2.96 -1.17 7.61
CA LEU A 79 3.15 -2.11 8.72
C LEU A 79 3.25 -1.38 10.06
N HIS A 80 3.93 -0.24 10.11
CA HIS A 80 4.13 0.54 11.32
C HIS A 80 4.48 -0.34 12.53
N LEU A 81 5.59 -1.07 12.45
CA LEU A 81 5.96 -2.15 13.38
C LEU A 81 5.91 -1.76 14.86
N GLU A 82 6.04 -0.47 15.20
CA GLU A 82 5.90 0.03 16.57
C GLU A 82 4.48 -0.17 17.11
N THR A 83 3.47 0.20 16.32
CA THR A 83 2.05 0.16 16.72
C THR A 83 1.36 -1.14 16.33
N LEU A 84 2.00 -1.96 15.49
CA LEU A 84 1.44 -3.19 14.94
C LEU A 84 0.99 -4.18 16.01
N ARG A 85 -0.30 -4.50 16.00
CA ARG A 85 -0.93 -5.43 16.96
C ARG A 85 -1.12 -6.83 16.41
N ILE A 86 -1.00 -7.00 15.10
CA ILE A 86 -1.03 -8.31 14.45
C ILE A 86 0.32 -9.01 14.65
N SER A 87 0.30 -10.24 15.14
CA SER A 87 1.55 -10.96 15.41
C SER A 87 2.29 -11.36 14.13
N PRO A 88 3.64 -11.53 14.19
CA PRO A 88 4.43 -12.04 13.08
C PRO A 88 3.90 -13.37 12.54
N ASP A 89 3.53 -14.29 13.43
CA ASP A 89 2.98 -15.61 13.08
C ASP A 89 1.66 -15.51 12.32
N SER A 90 0.79 -14.57 12.70
CA SER A 90 -0.47 -14.32 11.98
C SER A 90 -0.24 -13.81 10.57
N ILE A 91 0.68 -12.87 10.38
CA ILE A 91 1.05 -12.36 9.04
C ILE A 91 1.68 -13.49 8.22
N TYR A 92 2.66 -14.19 8.78
CA TYR A 92 3.31 -15.32 8.12
C TYR A 92 2.28 -16.35 7.63
N LYS A 93 1.41 -16.85 8.50
CA LYS A 93 0.38 -17.83 8.14
C LYS A 93 -0.56 -17.29 7.07
N SER A 94 -1.00 -16.05 7.20
CA SER A 94 -1.91 -15.40 6.25
C SER A 94 -1.31 -15.28 4.85
N VAL A 95 -0.04 -14.93 4.76
CA VAL A 95 0.67 -14.80 3.48
C VAL A 95 0.99 -16.18 2.90
N MET A 96 1.62 -17.06 3.71
CA MET A 96 2.19 -18.30 3.19
C MET A 96 1.15 -19.37 2.84
N VAL A 97 -0.05 -19.33 3.43
CA VAL A 97 -1.16 -20.22 3.03
C VAL A 97 -1.61 -19.97 1.58
N GLN A 98 -1.48 -18.74 1.09
CA GLN A 98 -1.84 -18.35 -0.28
C GLN A 98 -0.73 -18.68 -1.29
N LYS A 99 0.48 -19.03 -0.83
CA LYS A 99 1.65 -19.37 -1.67
C LYS A 99 1.89 -18.34 -2.77
N PRO A 100 2.06 -17.05 -2.45
CA PRO A 100 2.21 -16.01 -3.46
C PRO A 100 3.46 -16.23 -4.32
N ASP A 101 3.37 -15.91 -5.61
CA ASP A 101 4.49 -15.94 -6.54
C ASP A 101 5.43 -14.76 -6.35
N LEU A 102 4.89 -13.63 -5.93
CA LEU A 102 5.59 -12.37 -5.62
C LEU A 102 5.03 -11.78 -4.33
N ILE A 103 5.88 -11.14 -3.53
CA ILE A 103 5.46 -10.34 -2.38
C ILE A 103 6.00 -8.92 -2.56
N VAL A 104 5.14 -7.93 -2.38
CA VAL A 104 5.52 -6.52 -2.44
C VAL A 104 5.12 -5.79 -1.16
N ILE A 105 5.92 -4.80 -0.74
CA ILE A 105 5.58 -3.89 0.36
C ILE A 105 5.56 -2.47 -0.20
N THR A 106 4.44 -1.76 0.04
CA THR A 106 4.22 -0.41 -0.45
C THR A 106 4.42 0.66 0.63
N GLY A 107 5.56 0.58 1.34
CA GLY A 107 6.03 1.63 2.25
C GLY A 107 5.47 1.59 3.67
N ASP A 108 5.94 2.53 4.49
CA ASP A 108 5.61 2.72 5.90
C ASP A 108 5.74 1.45 6.74
N ILE A 109 6.93 0.84 6.65
CA ILE A 109 7.23 -0.38 7.38
C ILE A 109 7.53 -0.08 8.85
N ILE A 110 8.19 1.03 9.12
CA ILE A 110 8.57 1.45 10.48
C ILE A 110 7.93 2.77 10.86
N SER A 111 7.73 2.97 12.18
CA SER A 111 7.30 4.24 12.78
C SER A 111 8.36 4.83 13.72
N ASP A 112 9.39 4.07 14.08
CA ASP A 112 10.53 4.47 14.91
C ASP A 112 11.78 3.68 14.49
N ARG A 113 12.96 4.23 14.76
CA ARG A 113 14.26 3.57 14.52
C ARG A 113 14.43 2.24 15.26
N THR A 114 13.74 2.05 16.39
CA THR A 114 13.76 0.81 17.18
C THR A 114 13.07 -0.34 16.47
N ASP A 115 12.21 -0.05 15.51
CA ASP A 115 11.48 -1.08 14.76
C ASP A 115 12.37 -1.88 13.80
N LEU A 116 13.60 -1.42 13.57
CA LEU A 116 14.57 -2.16 12.75
C LEU A 116 14.84 -3.58 13.31
N ASP A 117 14.76 -3.78 14.62
CA ASP A 117 14.95 -5.09 15.24
C ASP A 117 13.73 -6.01 15.03
N LYS A 118 12.58 -5.44 14.67
CA LYS A 118 11.35 -6.18 14.36
C LYS A 118 11.26 -6.66 12.91
N LEU A 119 12.11 -6.14 12.00
CA LEU A 119 12.06 -6.53 10.58
C LEU A 119 12.18 -8.04 10.38
N ASN A 120 13.15 -8.68 11.01
CA ASN A 120 13.36 -10.12 10.85
C ASN A 120 12.19 -10.96 11.36
N PRO A 121 11.63 -10.75 12.57
CA PRO A 121 10.45 -11.47 13.03
C PRO A 121 9.25 -11.39 12.08
N TYR A 122 9.03 -10.25 11.44
CA TYR A 122 7.87 -10.04 10.57
C TYR A 122 8.11 -10.43 9.10
N LEU A 123 9.32 -10.22 8.59
CA LEU A 123 9.62 -10.32 7.16
C LEU A 123 10.56 -11.46 6.79
N GLY A 124 11.37 -11.96 7.75
CA GLY A 124 12.41 -12.93 7.47
C GLY A 124 11.91 -14.32 7.04
N GLY A 125 10.72 -14.72 7.51
CA GLY A 125 10.11 -16.00 7.14
C GLY A 125 9.33 -15.98 5.83
N LEU A 126 9.01 -14.80 5.29
CA LEU A 126 8.22 -14.68 4.06
C LEU A 126 9.07 -15.06 2.84
N THR A 127 8.51 -15.92 1.99
CA THR A 127 9.17 -16.39 0.76
C THR A 127 8.24 -16.32 -0.44
N ALA A 128 8.81 -15.99 -1.60
CA ALA A 128 8.09 -15.99 -2.87
C ALA A 128 9.05 -16.41 -4.01
N PRO A 129 8.63 -17.33 -4.91
CA PRO A 129 9.51 -17.90 -5.94
C PRO A 129 10.14 -16.88 -6.89
N TYR A 130 9.45 -15.77 -7.16
CA TYR A 130 9.91 -14.74 -8.10
C TYR A 130 10.39 -13.47 -7.40
N GLY A 131 10.51 -13.50 -6.07
CA GLY A 131 11.13 -12.44 -5.30
C GLY A 131 10.20 -11.63 -4.43
N LYS A 132 10.83 -10.80 -3.61
CA LYS A 132 10.22 -9.91 -2.63
C LYS A 132 10.74 -8.50 -2.87
N PHE A 133 9.84 -7.53 -3.03
CA PHE A 133 10.18 -6.16 -3.38
C PHE A 133 9.58 -5.18 -2.39
N VAL A 134 10.26 -4.06 -2.17
CA VAL A 134 9.83 -3.06 -1.21
C VAL A 134 10.13 -1.66 -1.72
N VAL A 135 9.18 -0.73 -1.56
CA VAL A 135 9.38 0.71 -1.67
C VAL A 135 9.25 1.35 -0.31
N MET A 136 9.78 2.56 -0.15
CA MET A 136 9.73 3.30 1.10
C MET A 136 8.48 4.18 1.16
N GLY A 137 8.06 4.50 2.39
CA GLY A 137 7.03 5.48 2.69
C GLY A 137 7.56 6.64 3.52
N ASN A 138 6.70 7.60 3.81
CA ASN A 138 7.08 8.83 4.48
C ASN A 138 7.56 8.61 5.93
N ASN A 139 7.04 7.59 6.63
CA ASN A 139 7.52 7.27 7.98
C ASN A 139 8.90 6.63 7.96
N ASP A 140 9.23 5.83 6.94
CA ASP A 140 10.57 5.26 6.78
C ASP A 140 11.64 6.37 6.65
N TYR A 141 11.31 7.50 6.01
CA TYR A 141 12.20 8.66 5.91
C TYR A 141 12.22 9.54 7.15
N SER A 142 11.07 9.75 7.79
CA SER A 142 10.93 10.69 8.90
C SER A 142 11.70 10.29 10.15
N HIS A 143 12.00 9.02 10.32
CA HIS A 143 12.58 8.46 11.55
C HIS A 143 14.03 8.00 11.39
N LEU A 144 14.58 7.96 10.17
CA LEU A 144 15.91 7.45 9.91
C LEU A 144 16.88 8.56 9.49
N SER A 145 18.01 8.65 10.18
CA SER A 145 19.16 9.38 9.66
C SER A 145 19.74 8.66 8.43
N HIS A 146 20.54 9.35 7.62
CA HIS A 146 21.18 8.76 6.45
C HIS A 146 21.98 7.47 6.75
N THR A 147 22.66 7.40 7.91
CA THR A 147 23.39 6.20 8.34
C THR A 147 22.44 5.05 8.67
N LEU A 148 21.33 5.34 9.37
CA LEU A 148 20.32 4.34 9.71
C LEU A 148 19.56 3.87 8.46
N MET A 149 19.28 4.74 7.51
CA MET A 149 18.68 4.36 6.23
C MET A 149 19.55 3.35 5.49
N LYS A 150 20.87 3.54 5.43
CA LYS A 150 21.78 2.55 4.84
C LYS A 150 21.71 1.19 5.53
N ARG A 151 21.67 1.18 6.87
CA ARG A 151 21.52 -0.06 7.66
C ARG A 151 20.16 -0.70 7.40
N TYR A 152 19.11 0.08 7.31
CA TYR A 152 17.75 -0.36 7.02
C TYR A 152 17.66 -1.06 5.65
N LEU A 153 18.17 -0.42 4.61
CA LEU A 153 18.24 -1.02 3.27
C LEU A 153 19.11 -2.30 3.24
N GLN A 154 20.17 -2.33 4.02
CA GLN A 154 21.02 -3.53 4.12
C GLN A 154 20.29 -4.68 4.82
N GLN A 155 19.45 -4.41 5.83
CA GLN A 155 18.64 -5.44 6.47
C GLN A 155 17.64 -6.06 5.50
N PHE A 156 16.97 -5.27 4.64
CA PHE A 156 16.12 -5.83 3.59
C PHE A 156 16.89 -6.80 2.69
N LYS A 157 18.07 -6.41 2.23
CA LYS A 157 18.92 -7.29 1.40
C LYS A 157 19.30 -8.59 2.12
N THR A 158 19.60 -8.51 3.42
CA THR A 158 19.93 -9.70 4.23
C THR A 158 18.71 -10.63 4.37
N LEU A 159 17.51 -10.09 4.37
CA LEU A 159 16.25 -10.82 4.39
C LEU A 159 15.74 -11.20 2.98
N GLU A 160 16.59 -11.05 1.95
CA GLU A 160 16.29 -11.34 0.55
C GLU A 160 15.13 -10.52 -0.03
N TRP A 161 14.96 -9.29 0.46
CA TRP A 161 14.08 -8.29 -0.14
C TRP A 161 14.87 -7.36 -1.05
N THR A 162 14.26 -6.94 -2.15
CA THR A 162 14.84 -5.98 -3.10
C THR A 162 14.21 -4.61 -2.90
N PRO A 163 14.89 -3.66 -2.22
CA PRO A 163 14.44 -2.27 -2.17
C PRO A 163 14.53 -1.65 -3.56
N LEU A 164 13.47 -0.94 -3.96
CA LEU A 164 13.39 -0.18 -5.21
C LEU A 164 13.15 1.30 -4.87
N LEU A 165 14.15 2.12 -5.09
CA LEU A 165 14.14 3.56 -4.81
C LEU A 165 14.31 4.32 -6.14
N ASN A 166 13.21 4.61 -6.81
CA ASN A 166 13.18 5.13 -8.18
C ASN A 166 13.92 4.19 -9.16
N GLU A 167 13.69 2.90 -9.00
CA GLU A 167 14.34 1.85 -9.79
C GLU A 167 13.34 0.84 -10.33
N ALA A 168 13.68 0.21 -11.47
CA ALA A 168 12.93 -0.91 -12.00
C ALA A 168 13.76 -2.19 -12.02
N SER A 169 13.12 -3.31 -11.70
CA SER A 169 13.65 -4.67 -11.81
C SER A 169 12.87 -5.44 -12.88
N TYR A 170 13.59 -6.11 -13.77
CA TYR A 170 12.99 -6.96 -14.80
C TYR A 170 13.09 -8.45 -14.45
N LEU A 171 11.97 -9.14 -14.47
CA LEU A 171 11.89 -10.59 -14.30
C LEU A 171 11.67 -11.25 -15.68
N PRO A 172 12.73 -11.67 -16.37
CA PRO A 172 12.65 -12.11 -17.77
C PRO A 172 11.78 -13.35 -17.96
N ASN A 173 11.79 -14.27 -17.01
CA ASN A 173 10.98 -15.49 -17.04
C ASN A 173 9.46 -15.22 -16.98
N LEU A 174 9.05 -14.08 -16.41
CA LEU A 174 7.66 -13.65 -16.31
C LEU A 174 7.31 -12.56 -17.33
N LYS A 175 8.28 -11.97 -18.00
CA LYS A 175 8.14 -10.75 -18.81
C LYS A 175 7.49 -9.62 -17.99
N LEU A 176 7.95 -9.47 -16.75
CA LEU A 176 7.40 -8.55 -15.75
C LEU A 176 8.45 -7.51 -15.38
N TRP A 177 8.07 -6.24 -15.50
CA TRP A 177 8.77 -5.12 -14.86
C TRP A 177 8.12 -4.81 -13.52
N ILE A 178 8.92 -4.71 -12.48
CA ILE A 178 8.52 -4.19 -11.17
C ILE A 178 9.20 -2.83 -11.04
N ILE A 179 8.38 -1.79 -10.92
CA ILE A 179 8.81 -0.40 -10.94
C ILE A 179 8.56 0.15 -9.55
N GLY A 180 9.63 0.41 -8.80
CA GLY A 180 9.53 1.04 -7.49
C GLY A 180 9.76 2.53 -7.59
N ILE A 181 8.73 3.29 -7.28
CA ILE A 181 8.77 4.75 -7.13
C ILE A 181 8.97 5.03 -5.65
N ASP A 182 9.96 5.84 -5.34
CA ASP A 182 10.25 6.26 -3.97
C ASP A 182 9.14 7.17 -3.43
N ASP A 183 9.18 7.55 -2.17
CA ASP A 183 8.03 8.18 -1.51
C ASP A 183 7.66 9.57 -2.06
N PRO A 184 6.45 9.71 -2.66
CA PRO A 184 5.97 11.01 -3.15
C PRO A 184 5.63 11.98 -2.02
N ALA A 185 5.20 11.50 -0.86
CA ALA A 185 4.75 12.34 0.24
C ALA A 185 5.90 13.17 0.87
N THR A 186 7.13 12.68 0.76
CA THR A 186 8.36 13.39 1.21
C THR A 186 9.19 13.92 0.04
N ALA A 187 8.66 13.90 -1.19
CA ALA A 187 9.33 14.38 -2.40
C ALA A 187 10.66 13.66 -2.70
N HIS A 188 10.72 12.36 -2.41
CA HIS A 188 11.81 11.49 -2.83
C HIS A 188 11.54 10.80 -4.16
N ASP A 189 10.31 10.87 -4.66
CA ASP A 189 9.89 10.27 -5.91
C ASP A 189 10.59 10.90 -7.14
N ASN A 190 10.95 10.03 -8.07
CA ASN A 190 11.44 10.40 -9.39
C ASN A 190 10.97 9.35 -10.39
N VAL A 191 9.76 9.53 -10.91
CA VAL A 191 9.12 8.57 -11.81
C VAL A 191 9.88 8.44 -13.11
N ASP A 192 10.44 9.53 -13.64
CA ASP A 192 11.28 9.51 -14.86
C ASP A 192 12.48 8.56 -14.68
N LEU A 193 13.15 8.62 -13.54
CA LEU A 193 14.27 7.74 -13.20
C LEU A 193 13.81 6.28 -13.02
N ALA A 194 12.69 6.05 -12.33
CA ALA A 194 12.14 4.72 -12.12
C ALA A 194 11.84 4.01 -13.45
N TYR A 195 11.35 4.74 -14.47
CA TYR A 195 11.04 4.19 -15.78
C TYR A 195 12.23 4.18 -16.77
N GLN A 196 13.37 4.81 -16.45
CA GLN A 196 14.50 4.97 -17.37
C GLN A 196 14.99 3.63 -17.95
N LYS A 197 15.11 2.59 -17.12
CA LYS A 197 15.54 1.26 -17.58
C LYS A 197 14.55 0.64 -18.57
N ILE A 198 13.26 0.86 -18.38
CA ILE A 198 12.19 0.35 -19.25
C ILE A 198 12.29 1.01 -20.62
N LEU A 199 12.40 2.36 -20.62
CA LEU A 199 12.46 3.14 -21.85
C LEU A 199 13.70 2.83 -22.71
N SER A 200 14.82 2.48 -22.06
CA SER A 200 16.06 2.12 -22.72
C SER A 200 16.15 0.63 -23.10
N SER A 201 15.18 -0.20 -22.67
CA SER A 201 15.23 -1.64 -22.90
C SER A 201 14.69 -2.05 -24.26
N PRO A 202 15.43 -2.84 -25.07
CA PRO A 202 14.93 -3.40 -26.32
C PRO A 202 13.73 -4.36 -26.12
N THR A 203 13.59 -4.94 -24.93
CA THR A 203 12.55 -5.94 -24.63
C THR A 203 11.14 -5.37 -24.63
N THR A 204 10.99 -4.06 -24.46
CA THR A 204 9.67 -3.38 -24.44
C THR A 204 9.08 -3.15 -25.82
N GLN A 205 9.88 -3.25 -26.88
CA GLN A 205 9.46 -2.86 -28.24
C GLN A 205 8.78 -3.98 -29.05
N SER A 206 8.90 -5.24 -28.66
CA SER A 206 8.50 -6.37 -29.53
C SER A 206 7.63 -7.45 -28.90
N ASN A 207 7.38 -7.42 -27.59
CA ASN A 207 6.56 -8.43 -26.90
C ASN A 207 5.71 -7.79 -25.80
N PRO A 208 4.49 -8.34 -25.51
CA PRO A 208 3.74 -7.90 -24.36
C PRO A 208 4.54 -8.12 -23.07
N VAL A 209 4.73 -7.06 -22.34
CA VAL A 209 5.34 -7.04 -21.00
C VAL A 209 4.32 -6.52 -20.01
N PHE A 210 4.37 -6.97 -18.78
CA PHE A 210 3.52 -6.47 -17.70
C PHE A 210 4.34 -5.49 -16.85
N ARG A 211 3.77 -4.34 -16.54
CA ARG A 211 4.39 -3.30 -15.70
C ARG A 211 3.60 -3.18 -14.41
N LEU A 212 4.20 -3.64 -13.32
CA LEU A 212 3.72 -3.49 -11.96
C LEU A 212 4.42 -2.27 -11.33
N ALA A 213 3.69 -1.18 -11.16
CA ALA A 213 4.19 0.00 -10.47
C ALA A 213 3.87 -0.09 -8.98
N LEU A 214 4.82 0.31 -8.14
CA LEU A 214 4.73 0.37 -6.69
C LEU A 214 5.11 1.76 -6.23
N ALA A 215 4.29 2.38 -5.38
CA ALA A 215 4.65 3.59 -4.63
C ALA A 215 3.92 3.55 -3.29
N HIS A 216 4.37 4.35 -2.33
CA HIS A 216 3.66 4.46 -1.07
C HIS A 216 2.36 5.26 -1.21
N SER A 217 2.43 6.45 -1.79
CA SER A 217 1.29 7.34 -2.02
C SER A 217 0.82 7.34 -3.48
N THR A 218 -0.44 7.72 -3.70
CA THR A 218 -1.03 7.93 -5.03
C THR A 218 -0.61 9.26 -5.68
N ASP A 219 0.16 10.11 -4.98
CA ASP A 219 0.43 11.48 -5.42
C ASP A 219 1.31 11.58 -6.69
N CYS A 220 1.98 10.46 -7.07
CA CYS A 220 2.72 10.35 -8.33
C CYS A 220 1.89 9.75 -9.50
N LEU A 221 0.58 9.57 -9.35
CA LEU A 221 -0.26 8.89 -10.35
C LEU A 221 -0.20 9.55 -11.73
N ASP A 222 -0.21 10.88 -11.82
CA ASP A 222 -0.18 11.58 -13.09
C ASP A 222 1.10 11.28 -13.89
N ASP A 223 2.22 11.13 -13.21
CA ASP A 223 3.47 10.72 -13.84
C ASP A 223 3.46 9.22 -14.20
N VAL A 224 2.84 8.36 -13.39
CA VAL A 224 2.63 6.94 -13.74
C VAL A 224 1.75 6.82 -14.99
N VAL A 225 0.70 7.64 -15.13
CA VAL A 225 -0.16 7.69 -16.31
C VAL A 225 0.64 8.02 -17.57
N LYS A 226 1.61 8.93 -17.49
CA LYS A 226 2.49 9.31 -18.60
C LYS A 226 3.27 8.12 -19.18
N TYR A 227 3.73 7.20 -18.33
CA TYR A 227 4.53 6.05 -18.74
C TYR A 227 3.72 4.76 -18.88
N GLY A 228 2.58 4.68 -18.21
CA GLY A 228 1.67 3.54 -18.14
C GLY A 228 2.11 2.43 -17.19
N ALA A 229 1.13 1.78 -16.59
CA ALA A 229 1.27 0.56 -15.81
C ALA A 229 0.04 -0.32 -16.01
N GLU A 230 0.23 -1.64 -16.03
CA GLU A 230 -0.88 -2.60 -16.04
C GLU A 230 -1.51 -2.76 -14.67
N LEU A 231 -0.74 -2.52 -13.60
CA LEU A 231 -1.23 -2.47 -12.23
C LEU A 231 -0.36 -1.51 -11.41
N PHE A 232 -1.00 -0.63 -10.63
CA PHE A 232 -0.33 0.27 -9.70
C PHE A 232 -0.81 -0.01 -8.27
N LEU A 233 0.11 -0.36 -7.38
CA LEU A 233 -0.18 -0.68 -5.98
C LEU A 233 0.36 0.40 -5.05
N THR A 234 -0.50 0.90 -4.16
CA THR A 234 -0.17 1.96 -3.19
C THR A 234 -0.75 1.66 -1.81
N GLY A 235 -0.41 2.47 -0.81
CA GLY A 235 -0.93 2.44 0.56
C GLY A 235 -1.23 3.84 1.09
N HIS A 236 -0.60 4.24 2.21
CA HIS A 236 -0.54 5.57 2.82
C HIS A 236 -1.84 6.10 3.46
N THR A 237 -2.99 5.85 2.87
CA THR A 237 -4.27 6.42 3.32
C THR A 237 -4.83 5.76 4.58
N HIS A 238 -4.37 4.54 4.89
CA HIS A 238 -4.96 3.66 5.91
C HIS A 238 -6.48 3.44 5.75
N GLY A 239 -7.04 3.68 4.55
CA GLY A 239 -8.49 3.72 4.36
C GLY A 239 -9.18 4.77 5.26
N GLY A 240 -8.40 5.74 5.77
CA GLY A 240 -8.82 6.72 6.78
C GLY A 240 -8.76 6.21 8.21
N GLN A 241 -8.36 4.97 8.47
CA GLN A 241 -8.13 4.29 9.75
C GLN A 241 -9.34 4.26 10.71
N ILE A 242 -10.07 5.39 10.84
CA ILE A 242 -11.31 5.51 11.61
C ILE A 242 -12.40 6.03 10.69
N ARG A 243 -13.41 5.20 10.44
CA ARG A 243 -14.52 5.51 9.55
C ARG A 243 -15.86 5.20 10.24
N LEU A 244 -16.68 6.20 10.41
CA LEU A 244 -18.02 6.01 10.93
C LEU A 244 -18.98 5.54 9.82
N PRO A 245 -19.95 4.68 10.13
CA PRO A 245 -20.92 4.20 9.16
C PRO A 245 -21.60 5.33 8.40
N GLY A 246 -21.60 5.27 7.06
CA GLY A 246 -22.23 6.28 6.21
C GLY A 246 -21.49 7.61 6.06
N LEU A 247 -20.31 7.75 6.66
CA LEU A 247 -19.48 8.95 6.54
C LEU A 247 -18.18 8.66 5.80
N GLN A 248 -17.66 9.67 5.12
CA GLN A 248 -16.32 9.64 4.52
C GLN A 248 -15.26 9.65 5.62
N PRO A 249 -14.07 9.09 5.38
CA PRO A 249 -12.95 9.20 6.31
C PRO A 249 -12.62 10.66 6.58
N LEU A 250 -12.26 10.96 7.82
CA LEU A 250 -11.90 12.32 8.22
C LEU A 250 -10.51 12.73 7.71
N ILE A 251 -9.66 11.74 7.42
CA ILE A 251 -8.25 11.91 7.09
C ILE A 251 -7.85 10.83 6.09
N THR A 252 -7.29 11.23 4.98
CA THR A 252 -6.85 10.33 3.91
C THR A 252 -5.43 10.63 3.43
N ASN A 253 -4.87 11.77 3.81
CA ASN A 253 -3.50 12.22 3.55
C ASN A 253 -3.08 12.32 2.07
N THR A 254 -4.00 12.10 1.12
CA THR A 254 -3.71 12.18 -0.32
C THR A 254 -4.78 13.00 -1.03
N TYR A 255 -4.41 13.60 -2.17
CA TYR A 255 -5.38 14.30 -3.02
C TYR A 255 -6.53 13.38 -3.46
N LEU A 256 -6.21 12.18 -3.96
CA LEU A 256 -7.23 11.22 -4.38
C LEU A 256 -8.11 10.75 -3.21
N GLY A 257 -7.52 10.55 -2.02
CA GLY A 257 -8.25 10.16 -0.83
C GLY A 257 -9.30 11.20 -0.42
N ASP A 258 -8.96 12.49 -0.49
CA ASP A 258 -9.90 13.59 -0.22
C ASP A 258 -11.04 13.67 -1.25
N HIS A 259 -10.88 13.04 -2.43
CA HIS A 259 -11.89 12.92 -3.48
C HIS A 259 -12.62 11.56 -3.49
N GLY A 260 -12.47 10.77 -2.43
CA GLY A 260 -13.22 9.51 -2.26
C GLY A 260 -12.47 8.24 -2.66
N PHE A 261 -11.22 8.36 -3.15
CA PHE A 261 -10.38 7.22 -3.54
C PHE A 261 -9.35 6.92 -2.43
N TYR A 262 -9.79 6.35 -1.33
CA TYR A 262 -8.96 6.14 -0.15
C TYR A 262 -8.70 4.67 0.19
N GLU A 263 -9.36 3.71 -0.44
CA GLU A 263 -9.09 2.27 -0.33
C GLU A 263 -9.65 1.50 -1.53
N GLY A 264 -9.10 0.32 -1.80
CA GLY A 264 -9.65 -0.64 -2.75
C GLY A 264 -9.20 -0.43 -4.19
N TYR A 265 -9.88 -1.14 -5.11
CA TYR A 265 -9.51 -1.19 -6.52
C TYR A 265 -10.27 -0.12 -7.33
N HIS A 266 -9.53 0.63 -8.12
CA HIS A 266 -10.02 1.70 -9.00
C HIS A 266 -9.37 1.61 -10.37
N VAL A 267 -9.97 2.28 -11.36
CA VAL A 267 -9.30 2.56 -12.64
C VAL A 267 -9.35 4.07 -12.84
N ILE A 268 -8.19 4.71 -12.79
CA ILE A 268 -8.07 6.17 -12.87
C ILE A 268 -7.16 6.51 -14.05
N ASN A 269 -7.65 7.32 -14.96
CA ASN A 269 -6.94 7.72 -16.20
C ASN A 269 -6.38 6.51 -16.99
N GLY A 270 -7.12 5.38 -16.96
CA GLY A 270 -6.73 4.14 -17.63
C GLY A 270 -5.74 3.26 -16.85
N ILE A 271 -5.28 3.69 -15.69
CA ILE A 271 -4.40 2.90 -14.81
C ILE A 271 -5.24 2.12 -13.79
N PRO A 272 -5.16 0.77 -13.78
CA PRO A 272 -5.66 -0.04 -12.68
C PRO A 272 -4.84 0.25 -11.41
N LEU A 273 -5.49 0.77 -10.39
CA LEU A 273 -4.90 1.22 -9.13
C LEU A 273 -5.52 0.47 -7.96
N TYR A 274 -4.70 -0.02 -7.05
CA TYR A 274 -5.17 -0.51 -5.76
C TYR A 274 -4.55 0.30 -4.62
N ILE A 275 -5.40 0.80 -3.73
CA ILE A 275 -5.01 1.54 -2.54
C ILE A 275 -5.25 0.64 -1.34
N ASN A 276 -4.16 0.13 -0.75
CA ASN A 276 -4.20 -0.76 0.41
C ASN A 276 -4.46 0.03 1.69
N SER A 277 -5.35 -0.46 2.55
CA SER A 277 -5.62 0.18 3.83
C SER A 277 -4.60 -0.13 4.93
N GLY A 278 -3.57 -0.92 4.61
CA GLY A 278 -2.45 -1.20 5.51
C GLY A 278 -2.77 -2.20 6.62
N ILE A 279 -1.71 -2.67 7.30
CA ILE A 279 -1.82 -3.65 8.39
C ILE A 279 -1.68 -2.96 9.74
N GLY A 280 -0.72 -2.06 9.91
CA GLY A 280 -0.46 -1.32 11.16
C GLY A 280 -1.35 -0.10 11.35
N GLU A 281 -1.11 0.61 12.42
CA GLU A 281 -1.81 1.86 12.76
C GLU A 281 -0.82 3.03 12.73
N SER A 282 -1.28 4.18 12.23
CA SER A 282 -0.43 5.36 12.09
C SER A 282 -0.41 6.22 13.36
N ILE A 283 -1.43 7.04 13.60
CA ILE A 283 -1.43 8.09 14.63
C ILE A 283 -1.88 7.56 16.00
N ILE A 284 -2.90 6.72 15.99
CA ILE A 284 -3.46 6.07 17.19
C ILE A 284 -3.54 4.57 16.96
N PRO A 285 -3.31 3.74 17.98
CA PRO A 285 -3.28 2.28 17.82
C PRO A 285 -4.70 1.69 17.83
N LEU A 286 -5.55 2.16 16.91
CA LEU A 286 -6.95 1.76 16.82
C LEU A 286 -7.48 1.92 15.39
N ARG A 287 -8.26 0.94 14.92
CA ARG A 287 -8.99 0.97 13.64
C ARG A 287 -10.49 0.84 13.90
N LEU A 288 -11.32 1.51 13.10
CA LEU A 288 -12.78 1.41 13.15
C LEU A 288 -13.36 1.36 11.74
N ASN A 289 -14.07 0.29 11.40
CA ASN A 289 -14.59 -0.03 10.06
C ASN A 289 -13.52 -0.10 8.94
N VAL A 290 -12.27 -0.18 9.30
CA VAL A 290 -11.12 -0.34 8.40
C VAL A 290 -10.15 -1.34 9.01
N PRO A 291 -10.50 -2.63 9.08
CA PRO A 291 -9.60 -3.64 9.64
C PRO A 291 -8.28 -3.72 8.86
N PRO A 292 -7.18 -4.15 9.50
CA PRO A 292 -5.93 -4.47 8.84
C PRO A 292 -6.14 -5.37 7.64
N GLU A 293 -5.40 -5.15 6.54
CA GLU A 293 -5.58 -5.97 5.35
C GLU A 293 -4.29 -6.42 4.68
N ILE A 294 -4.35 -7.62 4.10
CA ILE A 294 -3.39 -8.15 3.13
C ILE A 294 -4.14 -8.36 1.82
N ALA A 295 -3.60 -7.85 0.72
CA ALA A 295 -4.21 -7.99 -0.59
C ALA A 295 -3.47 -9.01 -1.47
N PHE A 296 -4.22 -9.79 -2.24
CA PHE A 296 -3.72 -10.80 -3.17
C PHE A 296 -4.35 -10.56 -4.54
N PHE A 297 -3.51 -10.55 -5.59
CA PHE A 297 -3.93 -10.32 -6.96
C PHE A 297 -3.52 -11.52 -7.80
N THR A 298 -4.49 -12.31 -8.26
CA THR A 298 -4.23 -13.38 -9.22
C THR A 298 -4.46 -12.84 -10.63
N LEU A 299 -3.46 -13.02 -11.49
CA LEU A 299 -3.45 -12.48 -12.85
C LEU A 299 -3.97 -13.52 -13.84
N HIS A 300 -4.92 -13.13 -14.69
CA HIS A 300 -5.52 -13.99 -15.71
C HIS A 300 -5.43 -13.36 -17.09
N LYS A 301 -5.14 -14.17 -18.09
CA LYS A 301 -5.16 -13.74 -19.49
C LYS A 301 -6.58 -13.79 -20.04
N GLY A 302 -6.99 -12.71 -20.68
CA GLY A 302 -8.30 -12.60 -21.32
C GLY A 302 -9.08 -11.41 -20.77
N ASP A 303 -10.37 -11.40 -21.09
CA ASP A 303 -11.32 -10.42 -20.60
C ASP A 303 -11.95 -10.88 -19.29
N ALA A 304 -12.30 -9.93 -18.43
CA ALA A 304 -13.02 -10.24 -17.22
C ALA A 304 -14.36 -10.94 -17.56
N PRO A 305 -14.71 -12.04 -16.87
CA PRO A 305 -16.00 -12.67 -17.08
C PRO A 305 -17.12 -11.64 -16.80
N PRO A 306 -18.26 -11.72 -17.51
CA PRO A 306 -19.39 -10.84 -17.23
C PRO A 306 -19.75 -10.98 -15.75
N ARG A 307 -19.87 -9.85 -15.03
CA ARG A 307 -20.21 -9.83 -13.60
C ARG A 307 -21.44 -10.68 -13.38
N GLN A 308 -21.30 -11.80 -12.66
CA GLN A 308 -22.46 -12.46 -12.08
C GLN A 308 -23.08 -11.43 -11.15
N GLN A 309 -24.31 -11.00 -11.46
CA GLN A 309 -25.08 -10.15 -10.56
C GLN A 309 -25.18 -10.92 -9.25
N GLU A 310 -24.59 -10.41 -8.20
CA GLU A 310 -24.81 -10.91 -6.85
C GLU A 310 -26.33 -10.87 -6.61
N LYS A 311 -26.91 -12.08 -6.41
CA LYS A 311 -28.31 -12.23 -6.07
C LYS A 311 -28.54 -11.93 -4.61
#